data_54be8d95ba0acab97848a86fd5864255
#
_entry.id   54be8d95ba0acab97848a86fd5864255
#
_cell.length_a   1.000
_cell.length_b   1.000
_cell.length_c   1.000
_cell.angle_alpha   90.00
_cell.angle_beta   90.00
_cell.angle_gamma   90.00
#
_symmetry.space_group_name_H-M   'P 1'
#
loop_
_entity.id
_entity.type
_entity.pdbx_description
1 polymer ?
#
loop_
_entity_poly.entity_id
_entity_poly.type
_entity_poly.pdbx_seq_one_letter_code
_entity_poly.pdbx_strand_id
1 'polypeptide(L)'
;MAGKNLVAASIIQRLSKENQFNMAQQKIACVSVLNLECMDYENLVKKYNIEEAKEAESYIDAEDTKDTGLCFEQLQAKRKLLDPRKGVRAREYSHHCVGFARSILDEVKFDLDNRSILVLGTEECMYPAMILGREIENSNHYSGVKVFTHSTTRSPIGIAKDQEYPIQNGYKLKSLYDSNRITYIYNLRKYDQVIIVTDSREIADSSLESMILALKLSGNHNII
;
A
#
# COMPACT_ATOMS: atom_id res chain seq x y z
N MET A 1 41.98 -11.40 -0.47
CA MET A 1 40.56 -11.24 -0.08
C MET A 1 39.80 -12.44 -0.60
N ALA A 2 39.22 -13.28 0.25
CA ALA A 2 38.39 -14.40 -0.21
C ALA A 2 37.18 -13.83 -0.95
N GLY A 3 37.06 -14.20 -2.23
CA GLY A 3 35.93 -13.73 -3.05
C GLY A 3 34.61 -14.19 -2.44
N LYS A 4 33.74 -13.23 -2.09
CA LYS A 4 32.37 -13.54 -1.66
C LYS A 4 31.63 -14.07 -2.87
N ASN A 5 31.07 -15.25 -2.78
CA ASN A 5 30.14 -15.76 -3.78
C ASN A 5 28.82 -14.98 -3.63
N LEU A 6 28.45 -14.23 -4.68
CA LEU A 6 27.18 -13.52 -4.74
C LEU A 6 26.16 -14.38 -5.48
N VAL A 7 24.97 -14.43 -4.92
CA VAL A 7 23.80 -15.08 -5.56
C VAL A 7 22.66 -14.08 -5.60
N ALA A 8 22.11 -13.84 -6.78
CA ALA A 8 20.90 -13.10 -6.96
C ALA A 8 19.72 -14.07 -6.98
N ALA A 9 18.84 -14.00 -5.98
CA ALA A 9 17.66 -14.84 -5.86
C ALA A 9 16.39 -14.01 -6.10
N SER A 10 15.50 -14.51 -6.94
CA SER A 10 14.21 -13.86 -7.22
C SER A 10 13.09 -14.91 -7.36
N ILE A 11 11.86 -14.49 -7.12
CA ILE A 11 10.69 -15.34 -7.43
C ILE A 11 10.49 -15.39 -8.94
N ILE A 12 10.55 -14.23 -9.60
CA ILE A 12 10.40 -14.09 -11.04
C ILE A 12 11.66 -13.45 -11.59
N GLN A 13 12.29 -14.09 -12.57
CA GLN A 13 13.42 -13.53 -13.32
C GLN A 13 12.94 -13.10 -14.71
N ARG A 14 13.31 -11.89 -15.09
CA ARG A 14 13.03 -11.28 -16.40
C ARG A 14 14.26 -10.58 -17.00
N LEU A 15 15.44 -11.04 -16.62
CA LEU A 15 16.69 -10.50 -17.17
C LEU A 15 16.78 -10.82 -18.66
N SER A 16 17.16 -9.84 -19.46
CA SER A 16 17.55 -10.07 -20.85
C SER A 16 18.75 -11.03 -20.93
N LYS A 17 18.93 -11.68 -22.07
CA LYS A 17 20.10 -12.57 -22.29
C LYS A 17 21.42 -11.85 -22.08
N GLU A 18 21.50 -10.57 -22.45
CA GLU A 18 22.67 -9.72 -22.21
C GLU A 18 22.92 -9.51 -20.73
N ASN A 19 21.90 -9.16 -19.95
CA ASN A 19 22.03 -8.96 -18.51
C ASN A 19 22.36 -10.27 -17.79
N GLN A 20 21.81 -11.42 -18.21
CA GLN A 20 22.20 -12.73 -17.67
C GLN A 20 23.67 -13.03 -17.94
N PHE A 21 24.15 -12.73 -19.15
CA PHE A 21 25.55 -12.85 -19.51
C PHE A 21 26.45 -11.96 -18.65
N ASN A 22 26.08 -10.69 -18.47
CA ASN A 22 26.81 -9.74 -17.63
C ASN A 22 26.90 -10.19 -16.15
N MET A 23 25.80 -10.74 -15.61
CA MET A 23 25.80 -11.32 -14.26
C MET A 23 26.76 -12.52 -14.17
N ALA A 24 26.74 -13.41 -15.16
CA ALA A 24 27.64 -14.56 -15.20
C ALA A 24 29.12 -14.15 -15.31
N GLN A 25 29.45 -13.12 -16.11
CA GLN A 25 30.81 -12.56 -16.20
C GLN A 25 31.31 -12.04 -14.86
N GLN A 26 30.41 -11.47 -14.03
CA GLN A 26 30.72 -11.00 -12.68
C GLN A 26 30.69 -12.12 -11.64
N LYS A 27 30.55 -13.38 -12.06
CA LYS A 27 30.43 -14.57 -11.18
C LYS A 27 29.28 -14.46 -10.18
N ILE A 28 28.18 -13.82 -10.58
CA ILE A 28 26.94 -13.74 -9.81
C ILE A 28 26.00 -14.83 -10.32
N ALA A 29 25.72 -15.84 -9.48
CA ALA A 29 24.73 -16.85 -9.81
C ALA A 29 23.32 -16.29 -9.68
N CYS A 30 22.45 -16.53 -10.68
CA CYS A 30 21.06 -16.15 -10.63
C CYS A 30 20.19 -17.39 -10.38
N VAL A 31 19.34 -17.33 -9.37
CA VAL A 31 18.39 -18.39 -9.00
C VAL A 31 16.99 -17.79 -8.97
N SER A 32 16.05 -18.43 -9.64
CA SER A 32 14.65 -18.00 -9.66
C SER A 32 13.69 -19.17 -9.68
N VAL A 33 12.49 -18.94 -9.16
CA VAL A 33 11.40 -19.94 -9.21
C VAL A 33 10.79 -19.98 -10.62
N LEU A 34 10.65 -18.81 -11.24
CA LEU A 34 10.06 -18.66 -12.57
C LEU A 34 10.95 -17.76 -13.44
N ASN A 35 11.27 -18.25 -14.63
CA ASN A 35 11.93 -17.49 -15.68
C ASN A 35 10.90 -17.09 -16.74
N LEU A 36 10.71 -15.79 -16.93
CA LEU A 36 9.86 -15.26 -18.00
C LEU A 36 10.76 -14.70 -19.11
N GLU A 37 10.37 -14.95 -20.35
CA GLU A 37 11.03 -14.33 -21.48
C GLU A 37 10.87 -12.80 -21.43
N CYS A 38 11.87 -12.09 -21.91
CA CYS A 38 11.79 -10.66 -22.05
C CYS A 38 10.79 -10.34 -23.17
N MET A 39 9.64 -9.77 -22.81
CA MET A 39 8.63 -9.32 -23.76
C MET A 39 8.92 -7.89 -24.19
N ASP A 40 8.49 -7.54 -25.40
CA ASP A 40 8.49 -6.16 -25.89
C ASP A 40 7.37 -5.35 -25.22
N TYR A 41 7.68 -4.83 -24.03
CA TYR A 41 6.73 -4.05 -23.24
C TYR A 41 6.40 -2.71 -23.87
N GLU A 42 7.32 -2.13 -24.65
CA GLU A 42 7.07 -0.86 -25.32
C GLU A 42 5.91 -0.98 -26.28
N ASN A 43 5.88 -2.04 -27.09
CA ASN A 43 4.77 -2.28 -28.01
C ASN A 43 3.47 -2.68 -27.30
N LEU A 44 3.56 -3.42 -26.19
CA LEU A 44 2.38 -3.75 -25.39
C LEU A 44 1.75 -2.51 -24.75
N VAL A 45 2.56 -1.58 -24.25
CA VAL A 45 2.08 -0.36 -23.58
C VAL A 45 1.53 0.67 -24.58
N LYS A 46 2.08 0.75 -25.79
CA LYS A 46 1.63 1.69 -26.85
C LYS A 46 0.14 1.58 -27.21
N LYS A 47 -0.48 0.43 -26.99
CA LYS A 47 -1.93 0.26 -27.24
C LYS A 47 -2.82 0.96 -26.22
N TYR A 48 -2.28 1.38 -25.07
CA TYR A 48 -3.02 2.06 -24.02
C TYR A 48 -2.71 3.55 -24.00
N ASN A 49 -3.73 4.37 -23.74
CA ASN A 49 -3.51 5.78 -23.42
C ASN A 49 -3.13 5.89 -21.94
N ILE A 50 -1.82 5.94 -21.68
CA ILE A 50 -1.26 5.97 -20.32
C ILE A 50 -1.25 7.41 -19.81
N GLU A 51 -1.86 7.62 -18.65
CA GLU A 51 -1.84 8.89 -17.91
C GLU A 51 -1.08 8.70 -16.59
N GLU A 52 -0.60 9.79 -16.03
CA GLU A 52 -0.02 9.80 -14.67
C GLU A 52 -1.11 10.05 -13.62
N ALA A 53 -0.90 9.51 -12.42
CA ALA A 53 -1.73 9.85 -11.27
C ALA A 53 -1.62 11.35 -10.95
N LYS A 54 -2.76 12.01 -10.73
CA LYS A 54 -2.83 13.43 -10.38
C LYS A 54 -3.01 13.61 -8.87
N GLU A 55 -2.71 14.79 -8.38
CA GLU A 55 -2.99 15.17 -7.00
C GLU A 55 -4.50 15.16 -6.75
N ALA A 56 -4.91 14.69 -5.57
CA ALA A 56 -6.33 14.57 -5.23
C ALA A 56 -7.04 15.92 -5.33
N GLU A 57 -6.35 16.99 -4.94
CA GLU A 57 -6.82 18.38 -5.01
C GLU A 57 -7.17 18.84 -6.43
N SER A 58 -6.55 18.26 -7.45
CA SER A 58 -6.83 18.60 -8.87
C SER A 58 -8.18 18.11 -9.39
N TYR A 59 -8.89 17.30 -8.60
CA TYR A 59 -10.20 16.74 -8.96
C TYR A 59 -11.37 17.49 -8.31
N ILE A 60 -11.09 18.56 -7.53
CA ILE A 60 -12.12 19.36 -6.86
C ILE A 60 -12.25 20.69 -7.59
N ASP A 61 -13.46 21.06 -7.96
CA ASP A 61 -13.75 22.41 -8.42
C ASP A 61 -13.60 23.38 -7.24
N ALA A 62 -13.08 24.58 -7.52
CA ALA A 62 -12.74 25.58 -6.50
C ALA A 62 -13.95 26.03 -5.62
N GLU A 63 -15.18 25.71 -6.02
CA GLU A 63 -16.40 26.00 -5.29
C GLU A 63 -16.75 24.92 -4.23
N ASP A 64 -16.28 23.67 -4.40
CA ASP A 64 -16.58 22.53 -3.52
C ASP A 64 -15.63 22.40 -2.31
N THR A 65 -14.63 23.25 -2.19
CA THR A 65 -13.63 23.18 -1.11
C THR A 65 -14.17 23.53 0.28
N LYS A 66 -15.44 23.99 0.38
CA LYS A 66 -16.00 24.48 1.66
C LYS A 66 -16.46 23.42 2.63
N ASP A 67 -16.58 22.16 2.22
CA ASP A 67 -17.10 21.07 3.09
C ASP A 67 -16.12 19.88 3.24
N THR A 68 -14.83 20.17 3.21
CA THR A 68 -13.79 19.17 3.53
C THR A 68 -13.60 19.00 5.03
N GLY A 69 -14.64 19.09 5.85
CA GLY A 69 -14.56 18.73 7.25
C GLY A 69 -13.88 17.37 7.38
N LEU A 70 -12.62 17.38 7.88
CA LEU A 70 -11.84 16.18 8.14
C LEU A 70 -12.53 15.39 9.26
N CYS A 71 -13.46 14.52 8.88
CA CYS A 71 -14.11 13.62 9.82
C CYS A 71 -13.36 12.29 9.76
N PHE A 72 -12.46 12.09 10.69
CA PHE A 72 -11.76 10.82 10.93
C PHE A 72 -11.53 10.66 12.42
N GLU A 73 -11.46 9.42 12.86
CA GLU A 73 -11.11 9.09 14.23
C GLU A 73 -9.63 8.67 14.28
N GLN A 74 -8.84 9.33 15.10
CA GLN A 74 -7.44 8.99 15.30
C GLN A 74 -7.28 8.14 16.56
N LEU A 75 -6.72 6.95 16.39
CA LEU A 75 -6.42 6.03 17.46
C LEU A 75 -4.92 5.86 17.63
N GLN A 76 -4.46 5.92 18.87
CA GLN A 76 -3.09 5.59 19.20
C GLN A 76 -3.04 4.18 19.81
N ALA A 77 -2.47 3.23 19.06
CA ALA A 77 -2.36 1.87 19.55
C ALA A 77 -1.54 1.77 20.85
N LYS A 78 -2.05 1.05 21.84
CA LYS A 78 -1.36 0.79 23.11
C LYS A 78 -0.06 0.01 22.92
N ARG A 79 0.00 -0.87 21.91
CA ARG A 79 1.18 -1.64 21.59
C ARG A 79 1.94 -1.00 20.44
N LYS A 80 3.20 -0.63 20.68
CA LYS A 80 4.09 -0.11 19.65
C LYS A 80 4.55 -1.23 18.71
N LEU A 81 4.58 -0.94 17.42
CA LEU A 81 5.21 -1.79 16.44
C LEU A 81 6.74 -1.72 16.59
N LEU A 82 7.41 -2.84 16.31
CA LEU A 82 8.86 -2.84 16.13
C LEU A 82 9.17 -2.16 14.80
N ASP A 83 10.29 -1.43 14.77
CA ASP A 83 10.75 -0.79 13.55
C ASP A 83 11.58 -1.79 12.72
N PRO A 84 11.03 -2.32 11.60
CA PRO A 84 11.74 -3.32 10.79
C PRO A 84 12.99 -2.76 10.11
N ARG A 85 13.11 -1.42 9.99
CA ARG A 85 14.28 -0.75 9.40
C ARG A 85 15.52 -0.89 10.27
N LYS A 86 15.35 -1.19 11.55
CA LYS A 86 16.45 -1.43 12.50
C LYS A 86 16.91 -2.88 12.55
N GLY A 87 16.32 -3.74 11.73
CA GLY A 87 16.57 -5.16 11.75
C GLY A 87 15.82 -5.85 12.90
N VAL A 88 14.92 -6.75 12.55
CA VAL A 88 14.09 -7.51 13.48
C VAL A 88 14.10 -8.99 13.10
N ARG A 89 13.91 -9.87 14.08
CA ARG A 89 13.63 -11.27 13.79
C ARG A 89 12.21 -11.41 13.25
N ALA A 90 12.03 -12.02 12.09
CA ALA A 90 10.73 -12.13 11.43
C ALA A 90 9.63 -12.70 12.34
N ARG A 91 9.94 -13.74 13.12
CA ARG A 91 9.00 -14.33 14.08
C ARG A 91 8.57 -13.35 15.19
N GLU A 92 9.52 -12.60 15.72
CA GLU A 92 9.28 -11.61 16.76
C GLU A 92 8.41 -10.47 16.21
N TYR A 93 8.77 -9.94 15.03
CA TYR A 93 7.99 -8.92 14.35
C TYR A 93 6.55 -9.37 14.08
N SER A 94 6.37 -10.59 13.59
CA SER A 94 5.02 -11.16 13.37
C SER A 94 4.20 -11.22 14.66
N HIS A 95 4.79 -11.65 15.78
CA HIS A 95 4.11 -11.67 17.06
C HIS A 95 3.71 -10.26 17.55
N HIS A 96 4.60 -9.26 17.36
CA HIS A 96 4.27 -7.87 17.69
C HIS A 96 3.13 -7.35 16.84
N CYS A 97 3.10 -7.63 15.52
CA CYS A 97 2.02 -7.23 14.64
C CYS A 97 0.67 -7.87 15.02
N VAL A 98 0.66 -9.16 15.41
CA VAL A 98 -0.56 -9.81 15.94
C VAL A 98 -1.02 -9.17 17.24
N GLY A 99 -0.10 -8.91 18.16
CA GLY A 99 -0.43 -8.23 19.41
C GLY A 99 -0.95 -6.81 19.21
N PHE A 100 -0.40 -6.07 18.25
CA PHE A 100 -0.90 -4.76 17.82
C PHE A 100 -2.33 -4.89 17.27
N ALA A 101 -2.56 -5.78 16.30
CA ALA A 101 -3.86 -5.97 15.68
C ALA A 101 -4.95 -6.29 16.71
N ARG A 102 -4.66 -7.20 17.66
CA ARG A 102 -5.59 -7.54 18.74
C ARG A 102 -5.88 -6.36 19.66
N SER A 103 -4.88 -5.55 20.01
CA SER A 103 -5.12 -4.35 20.82
C SER A 103 -6.01 -3.32 20.13
N ILE A 104 -5.95 -3.23 18.79
CA ILE A 104 -6.87 -2.39 18.02
C ILE A 104 -8.29 -2.97 18.04
N LEU A 105 -8.45 -4.27 17.86
CA LEU A 105 -9.77 -4.94 17.92
C LEU A 105 -10.45 -4.80 19.29
N ASP A 106 -9.69 -4.71 20.37
CA ASP A 106 -10.21 -4.50 21.72
C ASP A 106 -10.70 -3.06 21.94
N GLU A 107 -10.18 -2.08 21.18
CA GLU A 107 -10.45 -0.65 21.35
C GLU A 107 -11.46 -0.11 20.33
N VAL A 108 -11.39 -0.60 19.09
CA VAL A 108 -12.23 -0.13 17.98
C VAL A 108 -13.50 -0.96 17.93
N LYS A 109 -14.64 -0.30 18.08
CA LYS A 109 -15.93 -0.89 17.75
C LYS A 109 -16.22 -0.59 16.28
N PHE A 110 -15.96 -1.56 15.43
CA PHE A 110 -16.40 -1.46 14.05
C PHE A 110 -17.92 -1.53 14.00
N ASP A 111 -18.52 -0.71 13.14
CA ASP A 111 -19.95 -0.79 12.90
C ASP A 111 -20.26 -2.16 12.27
N LEU A 112 -21.12 -2.93 12.95
CA LEU A 112 -21.52 -4.28 12.51
C LEU A 112 -22.35 -4.27 11.23
N ASP A 113 -22.91 -3.12 10.85
CA ASP A 113 -23.61 -2.95 9.58
C ASP A 113 -22.64 -2.80 8.39
N ASN A 114 -21.36 -2.57 8.64
CA ASN A 114 -20.33 -2.50 7.61
C ASN A 114 -20.10 -3.89 7.01
N ARG A 115 -20.25 -3.99 5.69
CA ARG A 115 -20.07 -5.24 4.95
C ARG A 115 -18.71 -5.35 4.28
N SER A 116 -18.00 -4.22 4.14
CA SER A 116 -16.70 -4.13 3.52
C SER A 116 -15.77 -3.17 4.29
N ILE A 117 -14.61 -3.65 4.68
CA ILE A 117 -13.58 -2.87 5.38
C ILE A 117 -12.31 -2.91 4.56
N LEU A 118 -11.74 -1.72 4.30
CA LEU A 118 -10.38 -1.60 3.78
C LEU A 118 -9.41 -1.34 4.92
N VAL A 119 -8.36 -2.15 5.05
CA VAL A 119 -7.21 -1.86 5.91
C VAL A 119 -6.07 -1.39 5.01
N LEU A 120 -5.76 -0.10 5.09
CA LEU A 120 -4.79 0.58 4.25
C LEU A 120 -3.48 0.78 5.00
N GLY A 121 -2.44 0.07 4.62
CA GLY A 121 -1.08 0.29 5.11
C GLY A 121 -0.39 1.44 4.37
N THR A 122 0.42 2.21 5.07
CA THR A 122 1.16 3.29 4.44
C THR A 122 2.60 2.87 4.15
N GLU A 123 3.00 2.93 2.89
CA GLU A 123 4.36 2.60 2.42
C GLU A 123 4.89 1.28 3.02
N GLU A 124 5.90 1.35 3.88
CA GLU A 124 6.50 0.17 4.51
C GLU A 124 5.65 -0.46 5.62
N CYS A 125 4.59 0.21 6.09
CA CYS A 125 3.68 -0.29 7.14
C CYS A 125 2.59 -1.24 6.60
N MET A 126 2.78 -1.86 5.44
CA MET A 126 1.79 -2.75 4.85
C MET A 126 1.60 -4.06 5.61
N TYR A 127 2.66 -4.66 6.16
CA TYR A 127 2.55 -5.93 6.87
C TYR A 127 1.69 -5.85 8.14
N PRO A 128 1.84 -4.85 9.03
CA PRO A 128 0.92 -4.64 10.15
C PRO A 128 -0.54 -4.49 9.70
N ALA A 129 -0.78 -3.75 8.61
CA ALA A 129 -2.12 -3.61 8.04
C ALA A 129 -2.71 -4.94 7.55
N MET A 130 -1.93 -5.76 6.86
CA MET A 130 -2.35 -7.11 6.44
C MET A 130 -2.68 -8.01 7.64
N ILE A 131 -1.88 -7.95 8.72
CA ILE A 131 -2.15 -8.71 9.93
C ILE A 131 -3.42 -8.22 10.60
N LEU A 132 -3.66 -6.91 10.69
CA LEU A 132 -4.91 -6.37 11.22
C LEU A 132 -6.10 -6.83 10.40
N GLY A 133 -6.03 -6.75 9.06
CA GLY A 133 -7.07 -7.25 8.17
C GLY A 133 -7.39 -8.73 8.41
N ARG A 134 -6.37 -9.57 8.54
CA ARG A 134 -6.53 -11.00 8.85
C ARG A 134 -7.17 -11.24 10.23
N GLU A 135 -6.79 -10.50 11.26
CA GLU A 135 -7.37 -10.66 12.60
C GLU A 135 -8.84 -10.20 12.61
N ILE A 136 -9.21 -9.15 11.83
CA ILE A 136 -10.62 -8.76 11.63
C ILE A 136 -11.39 -9.91 10.96
N GLU A 137 -10.89 -10.42 9.84
CA GLU A 137 -11.54 -11.48 9.06
C GLU A 137 -11.74 -12.78 9.87
N ASN A 138 -10.77 -13.12 10.72
CA ASN A 138 -10.82 -14.31 11.57
C ASN A 138 -11.63 -14.12 12.86
N SER A 139 -12.11 -12.91 13.15
CA SER A 139 -12.88 -12.61 14.34
C SER A 139 -14.34 -13.06 14.17
N ASN A 140 -14.81 -13.91 15.07
CA ASN A 140 -16.23 -14.31 15.11
C ASN A 140 -17.18 -13.11 15.29
N HIS A 141 -16.67 -12.00 15.85
CA HIS A 141 -17.45 -10.79 16.09
C HIS A 141 -17.82 -10.05 14.78
N TYR A 142 -17.02 -10.22 13.73
CA TYR A 142 -17.19 -9.57 12.41
C TYR A 142 -17.56 -10.59 11.33
N SER A 143 -18.30 -11.63 11.69
CA SER A 143 -18.74 -12.66 10.73
C SER A 143 -19.56 -12.04 9.60
N GLY A 144 -19.16 -12.33 8.35
CA GLY A 144 -19.81 -11.81 7.15
C GLY A 144 -19.24 -10.50 6.60
N VAL A 145 -18.32 -9.86 7.31
CA VAL A 145 -17.58 -8.68 6.81
C VAL A 145 -16.51 -9.13 5.80
N LYS A 146 -16.45 -8.47 4.66
CA LYS A 146 -15.38 -8.66 3.68
C LYS A 146 -14.24 -7.70 3.99
N VAL A 147 -13.06 -8.23 4.25
CA VAL A 147 -11.88 -7.43 4.55
C VAL A 147 -10.96 -7.37 3.34
N PHE A 148 -10.56 -6.16 3.00
CA PHE A 148 -9.62 -5.88 1.93
C PHE A 148 -8.37 -5.23 2.53
N THR A 149 -7.21 -5.54 1.98
CA THR A 149 -5.96 -4.87 2.35
C THR A 149 -5.35 -4.19 1.15
N HIS A 150 -4.81 -3.02 1.35
CA HIS A 150 -4.12 -2.24 0.32
C HIS A 150 -2.97 -1.46 0.93
N SER A 151 -2.12 -0.87 0.10
CA SER A 151 -1.04 -0.01 0.57
C SER A 151 -0.79 1.15 -0.37
N THR A 152 -0.25 2.24 0.17
CA THR A 152 0.36 3.26 -0.65
C THR A 152 1.73 2.79 -1.16
N THR A 153 2.22 3.39 -2.23
CA THR A 153 3.51 3.07 -2.82
C THR A 153 4.24 4.33 -3.28
N ARG A 154 5.56 4.28 -3.29
CA ARG A 154 6.40 5.36 -3.86
C ARG A 154 6.62 5.20 -5.36
N SER A 155 6.17 4.11 -5.94
CA SER A 155 6.36 3.85 -7.37
C SER A 155 5.30 4.57 -8.20
N PRO A 156 5.68 5.45 -9.12
CA PRO A 156 4.76 5.99 -10.10
C PRO A 156 4.39 4.89 -11.10
N ILE A 157 3.10 4.60 -11.21
CA ILE A 157 2.57 3.60 -12.14
C ILE A 157 1.61 4.32 -13.09
N GLY A 158 1.73 4.03 -14.39
CA GLY A 158 0.81 4.57 -15.37
C GLY A 158 -0.60 4.05 -15.18
N ILE A 159 -1.56 4.87 -15.52
CA ILE A 159 -2.99 4.58 -15.39
C ILE A 159 -3.60 4.55 -16.79
N ALA A 160 -4.44 3.59 -17.10
CA ALA A 160 -5.27 3.61 -18.29
C ALA A 160 -6.69 3.19 -17.96
N LYS A 161 -7.67 3.94 -18.49
CA LYS A 161 -9.10 3.65 -18.28
C LYS A 161 -9.61 2.48 -19.13
N ASP A 162 -8.71 1.69 -19.70
CA ASP A 162 -9.01 0.49 -20.45
C ASP A 162 -9.24 -0.69 -19.51
N GLN A 163 -10.28 -1.50 -19.76
CA GLN A 163 -10.64 -2.64 -18.91
C GLN A 163 -9.55 -3.72 -18.84
N GLU A 164 -8.74 -3.83 -19.90
CA GLU A 164 -7.62 -4.79 -19.92
C GLU A 164 -6.39 -4.29 -19.16
N TYR A 165 -6.32 -2.99 -18.86
CA TYR A 165 -5.18 -2.44 -18.12
C TYR A 165 -5.39 -2.60 -16.60
N PRO A 166 -4.38 -3.12 -15.85
CA PRO A 166 -4.58 -3.48 -14.46
C PRO A 166 -4.75 -2.29 -13.52
N ILE A 167 -4.27 -1.10 -13.88
CA ILE A 167 -4.35 0.11 -13.06
C ILE A 167 -5.22 1.16 -13.75
N GLN A 168 -6.45 1.31 -13.28
CA GLN A 168 -7.49 2.12 -13.93
C GLN A 168 -7.70 3.48 -13.27
N ASN A 169 -7.31 3.65 -12.01
CA ASN A 169 -7.36 4.91 -11.29
C ASN A 169 -6.21 5.02 -10.29
N GLY A 170 -5.91 6.23 -9.84
CA GLY A 170 -4.90 6.47 -8.83
C GLY A 170 -4.77 7.94 -8.50
N TYR A 171 -4.24 8.20 -7.32
CA TYR A 171 -3.98 9.53 -6.79
C TYR A 171 -2.53 9.68 -6.38
N LYS A 172 -1.99 10.85 -6.64
CA LYS A 172 -0.71 11.32 -6.13
C LYS A 172 -0.94 12.00 -4.79
N LEU A 173 -0.22 11.57 -3.78
CA LEU A 173 -0.40 11.96 -2.39
C LEU A 173 0.90 12.50 -1.80
N LYS A 174 0.79 13.27 -0.74
CA LYS A 174 1.92 13.58 0.16
C LYS A 174 2.12 12.41 1.11
N SER A 175 3.38 11.99 1.30
CA SER A 175 3.71 10.88 2.20
C SER A 175 3.39 11.22 3.66
N LEU A 176 2.82 10.27 4.40
CA LEU A 176 2.59 10.42 5.85
C LEU A 176 3.89 10.41 6.67
N TYR A 177 5.03 10.06 6.06
CA TYR A 177 6.34 10.04 6.71
C TYR A 177 7.17 11.31 6.44
N ASP A 178 6.89 11.99 5.33
CA ASP A 178 7.61 13.18 4.89
C ASP A 178 6.73 13.94 3.89
N SER A 179 6.20 15.08 4.28
CA SER A 179 5.27 15.89 3.48
C SER A 179 5.88 16.43 2.16
N ASN A 180 7.22 16.44 2.06
CA ASN A 180 7.92 16.81 0.82
C ASN A 180 8.08 15.63 -0.14
N ARG A 181 7.76 14.43 0.28
CA ARG A 181 7.86 13.22 -0.53
C ARG A 181 6.51 12.80 -1.08
N ILE A 182 6.51 12.41 -2.35
CA ILE A 182 5.32 11.92 -3.03
C ILE A 182 5.17 10.42 -2.79
N THR A 183 3.92 10.00 -2.58
CA THR A 183 3.47 8.62 -2.60
C THR A 183 2.22 8.51 -3.46
N TYR A 184 1.80 7.30 -3.76
CA TYR A 184 0.68 7.04 -4.65
C TYR A 184 -0.25 5.99 -4.03
N ILE A 185 -1.52 6.05 -4.42
CA ILE A 185 -2.48 4.98 -4.18
C ILE A 185 -3.24 4.71 -5.47
N TYR A 186 -3.46 3.43 -5.78
CA TYR A 186 -4.06 3.01 -7.04
C TYR A 186 -5.28 2.13 -6.81
N ASN A 187 -6.18 2.09 -7.78
CA ASN A 187 -7.35 1.22 -7.79
C ASN A 187 -8.19 1.27 -6.50
N LEU A 188 -8.29 2.45 -5.89
CA LEU A 188 -9.23 2.65 -4.79
C LEU A 188 -10.65 2.38 -5.26
N ARG A 189 -11.40 1.67 -4.40
CA ARG A 189 -12.83 1.41 -4.56
C ARG A 189 -13.57 2.00 -3.36
N LYS A 190 -14.88 1.99 -3.43
CA LYS A 190 -15.73 2.33 -2.29
C LYS A 190 -15.78 1.16 -1.31
N TYR A 191 -15.59 1.46 -0.03
CA TYR A 191 -15.75 0.56 1.11
C TYR A 191 -16.67 1.22 2.14
N ASP A 192 -17.27 0.42 3.03
CA ASP A 192 -18.13 0.95 4.08
C ASP A 192 -17.29 1.60 5.18
N GLN A 193 -16.07 1.08 5.41
CA GLN A 193 -15.11 1.65 6.34
C GLN A 193 -13.67 1.51 5.84
N VAL A 194 -12.84 2.50 6.15
CA VAL A 194 -11.40 2.48 5.88
C VAL A 194 -10.62 2.67 7.17
N ILE A 195 -9.63 1.82 7.39
CA ILE A 195 -8.71 1.90 8.52
C ILE A 195 -7.32 2.19 7.95
N ILE A 196 -6.74 3.33 8.29
CA ILE A 196 -5.39 3.69 7.88
C ILE A 196 -4.41 3.24 8.96
N VAL A 197 -3.45 2.41 8.61
CA VAL A 197 -2.40 1.91 9.51
C VAL A 197 -1.07 2.52 9.12
N THR A 198 -0.47 3.24 10.05
CA THR A 198 0.84 3.88 9.86
C THR A 198 1.73 3.71 11.10
N ASP A 199 3.04 3.62 10.91
CA ASP A 199 4.04 3.66 11.97
C ASP A 199 4.77 5.03 12.00
N SER A 200 4.25 6.03 11.26
CA SER A 200 4.74 7.41 11.34
C SER A 200 4.43 7.98 12.72
N ARG A 201 5.43 8.67 13.29
CA ARG A 201 5.29 9.30 14.62
C ARG A 201 4.69 10.68 14.56
N GLU A 202 4.99 11.39 13.49
CA GLU A 202 4.54 12.76 13.23
C GLU A 202 3.98 12.79 11.82
N ILE A 203 2.72 13.16 11.70
CA ILE A 203 2.02 13.25 10.44
C ILE A 203 1.69 14.72 10.21
N ALA A 204 2.16 15.29 9.09
CA ALA A 204 1.81 16.62 8.70
C ALA A 204 0.33 16.67 8.26
N ASP A 205 -0.40 17.70 8.68
CA ASP A 205 -1.82 17.89 8.34
C ASP A 205 -2.05 17.78 6.83
N SER A 206 -1.21 18.44 6.02
CA SER A 206 -1.32 18.41 4.56
C SER A 206 -1.12 17.01 3.95
N SER A 207 -0.40 16.10 4.62
CA SER A 207 -0.25 14.70 4.17
C SER A 207 -1.50 13.90 4.48
N LEU A 208 -2.06 14.11 5.65
CA LEU A 208 -3.30 13.46 6.07
C LEU A 208 -4.49 13.94 5.23
N GLU A 209 -4.58 15.26 4.99
CA GLU A 209 -5.58 15.86 4.11
C GLU A 209 -5.56 15.26 2.70
N SER A 210 -4.37 15.19 2.09
CA SER A 210 -4.19 14.60 0.76
C SER A 210 -4.70 13.13 0.71
N MET A 211 -4.42 12.32 1.74
CA MET A 211 -4.86 10.93 1.85
C MET A 211 -6.39 10.84 2.02
N ILE A 212 -6.95 11.60 2.97
CA ILE A 212 -8.38 11.58 3.26
C ILE A 212 -9.17 12.07 2.04
N LEU A 213 -8.65 13.08 1.34
CA LEU A 213 -9.28 13.58 0.13
C LEU A 213 -9.37 12.53 -0.97
N ALA A 214 -8.27 11.81 -1.23
CA ALA A 214 -8.27 10.70 -2.20
C ALA A 214 -9.27 9.60 -1.84
N LEU A 215 -9.39 9.27 -0.55
CA LEU A 215 -10.36 8.31 -0.05
C LEU A 215 -11.80 8.81 -0.26
N LYS A 216 -12.09 10.08 0.07
CA LYS A 216 -13.42 10.69 -0.14
C LYS A 216 -13.81 10.75 -1.61
N LEU A 217 -12.88 11.14 -2.50
CA LEU A 217 -13.10 11.13 -3.95
C LEU A 217 -13.41 9.74 -4.51
N SER A 218 -12.93 8.70 -3.83
CA SER A 218 -13.26 7.30 -4.13
C SER A 218 -14.52 6.79 -3.42
N GLY A 219 -15.28 7.67 -2.76
CA GLY A 219 -16.55 7.38 -2.08
C GLY A 219 -16.42 6.83 -0.67
N ASN A 220 -15.24 6.97 -0.02
CA ASN A 220 -14.98 6.48 1.33
C ASN A 220 -15.09 7.64 2.33
N HIS A 221 -16.06 7.60 3.21
CA HIS A 221 -16.35 8.69 4.16
C HIS A 221 -16.18 8.28 5.63
N ASN A 222 -16.21 6.99 5.96
CA ASN A 222 -15.99 6.46 7.30
C ASN A 222 -14.53 6.02 7.43
N ILE A 223 -13.68 6.88 8.01
CA ILE A 223 -12.22 6.71 8.05
C ILE A 223 -11.75 6.76 9.51
N ILE A 224 -10.92 5.79 9.89
CA ILE A 224 -10.24 5.68 11.20
C ILE A 224 -8.73 5.68 10.98
#